data_0ae76c3a46a77e0bd3901d1328cf5187
#
_entry.id   0ae76c3a46a77e0bd3901d1328cf5187
#
_cell.length_a   1.000
_cell.length_b   1.000
_cell.length_c   1.000
_cell.angle_alpha   90.00
_cell.angle_beta   90.00
_cell.angle_gamma   90.00
#
_symmetry.space_group_name_H-M   'P 1'
#
loop_
_entity.id
_entity.type
_entity.pdbx_description
1 polymer ?
#
loop_
_entity_poly.entity_id
_entity_poly.type
_entity_poly.pdbx_seq_one_letter_code
_entity_poly.pdbx_strand_id
1 'polypeptide(L)'
;MSLLINNLKPKIADKDIICYKLVERTKIKGVYKAQYQEFEYIIRQLYTNNCDTEDVVFHIHYNRYLGEGLYIIKEGMFHSFIDYLFSAMLKNSFPNYTLLKCVIPKGAYYFKGTFGTLPSYASSQIKILEEI
;
A
#
# COMPACT_ATOMS: atom_id res chain seq x y z
N MET A 1 6.84 -7.31 2.69
CA MET A 1 5.55 -7.22 3.38
C MET A 1 4.45 -7.62 2.42
N SER A 2 3.51 -8.40 2.87
CA SER A 2 2.48 -8.98 2.02
C SER A 2 1.09 -8.54 2.44
N LEU A 3 0.28 -8.14 1.46
CA LEU A 3 -1.12 -7.80 1.65
C LEU A 3 -1.97 -9.04 1.41
N LEU A 4 -2.84 -9.38 2.35
CA LEU A 4 -3.81 -10.46 2.18
C LEU A 4 -5.05 -9.92 1.46
N ILE A 5 -5.43 -10.58 0.39
CA ILE A 5 -6.62 -10.25 -0.39
C ILE A 5 -7.49 -11.49 -0.57
N ASN A 6 -8.78 -11.29 -0.77
CA ASN A 6 -9.75 -12.34 -1.04
C ASN A 6 -10.35 -12.27 -2.45
N ASN A 7 -9.94 -11.31 -3.25
CA ASN A 7 -10.40 -11.14 -4.62
C ASN A 7 -9.20 -11.01 -5.56
N LEU A 8 -9.10 -11.90 -6.53
CA LEU A 8 -7.99 -11.94 -7.50
C LEU A 8 -8.02 -10.81 -8.53
N LYS A 9 -9.17 -10.20 -8.77
CA LYS A 9 -9.28 -9.15 -9.77
C LYS A 9 -8.95 -7.80 -9.19
N PRO A 10 -7.99 -7.06 -9.75
CA PRO A 10 -7.76 -5.69 -9.35
C PRO A 10 -8.95 -4.82 -9.76
N LYS A 11 -9.16 -3.77 -9.00
CA LYS A 11 -10.08 -2.69 -9.38
C LYS A 11 -9.29 -1.61 -10.11
N ILE A 12 -10.00 -0.83 -10.92
CA ILE A 12 -9.45 0.38 -11.53
C ILE A 12 -10.02 1.58 -10.76
N ALA A 13 -9.16 2.47 -10.30
CA ALA A 13 -9.59 3.66 -9.58
C ALA A 13 -10.39 4.56 -10.52
N ASP A 14 -11.66 4.76 -10.22
CA ASP A 14 -12.57 5.63 -10.98
C ASP A 14 -12.41 7.11 -10.61
N LYS A 15 -11.72 7.38 -9.53
CA LYS A 15 -11.34 8.70 -9.03
C LYS A 15 -10.06 8.59 -8.21
N ASP A 16 -9.46 9.70 -7.83
CA ASP A 16 -8.32 9.74 -6.92
C ASP A 16 -8.73 9.20 -5.54
N ILE A 17 -7.94 8.29 -5.00
CA ILE A 17 -8.19 7.65 -3.71
C ILE A 17 -7.13 8.09 -2.72
N ILE A 18 -7.54 8.73 -1.64
CA ILE A 18 -6.63 9.12 -0.55
C ILE A 18 -6.22 7.90 0.25
N CYS A 19 -4.94 7.78 0.53
CA CYS A 19 -4.37 6.72 1.33
C CYS A 19 -3.15 7.21 2.12
N TYR A 20 -2.58 6.34 2.94
CA TYR A 20 -1.53 6.73 3.88
C TYR A 20 -0.40 5.72 3.87
N LYS A 21 0.84 6.21 3.98
CA LYS A 21 2.03 5.37 4.09
C LYS A 21 2.78 5.69 5.37
N LEU A 22 3.16 4.64 6.09
CA LEU A 22 4.09 4.74 7.20
C LEU A 22 5.50 4.58 6.63
N VAL A 23 6.33 5.59 6.82
CA VAL A 23 7.67 5.67 6.24
C VAL A 23 8.68 6.14 7.28
N GLU A 24 9.95 5.84 7.05
CA GLU A 24 11.05 6.30 7.88
C GLU A 24 11.61 7.62 7.35
N ARG A 25 11.82 8.59 8.25
CA ARG A 25 12.49 9.84 7.89
C ARG A 25 13.94 9.58 7.54
N THR A 26 14.44 10.30 6.54
CA THR A 26 15.87 10.31 6.19
C THR A 26 16.51 11.63 6.64
N LYS A 27 17.83 11.75 6.47
CA LYS A 27 18.58 12.98 6.74
C LYS A 27 18.23 14.10 5.77
N ILE A 28 17.63 13.77 4.63
CA ILE A 28 17.26 14.74 3.60
C ILE A 28 15.78 15.08 3.77
N LYS A 29 15.47 16.36 3.95
CA LYS A 29 14.09 16.83 4.07
C LYS A 29 13.30 16.52 2.80
N GLY A 30 12.11 15.95 2.96
CA GLY A 30 11.22 15.59 1.84
C GLY A 30 11.55 14.24 1.20
N VAL A 31 12.53 13.52 1.71
CA VAL A 31 12.89 12.18 1.25
C VAL A 31 12.65 11.19 2.38
N TYR A 32 11.93 10.12 2.07
CA TYR A 32 11.50 9.10 3.03
C TYR A 32 11.85 7.70 2.55
N LYS A 33 12.14 6.81 3.48
CA LYS A 33 12.45 5.42 3.18
C LYS A 33 11.23 4.55 3.44
N ALA A 34 10.93 3.62 2.52
CA ALA A 34 9.88 2.64 2.70
C ALA A 34 10.19 1.73 3.90
N GLN A 35 9.14 1.32 4.62
CA GLN A 35 9.28 0.58 5.88
C GLN A 35 9.94 -0.80 5.69
N TYR A 36 9.61 -1.51 4.61
CA TYR A 36 10.04 -2.90 4.39
C TYR A 36 10.81 -3.13 3.09
N GLN A 37 11.13 -2.07 2.35
CA GLN A 37 11.81 -2.16 1.06
C GLN A 37 12.90 -1.11 0.98
N GLU A 38 13.97 -1.40 0.25
CA GLU A 38 14.97 -0.40 -0.09
C GLU A 38 14.44 0.50 -1.22
N PHE A 39 13.51 1.35 -0.86
CA PHE A 39 12.86 2.27 -1.78
C PHE A 39 12.69 3.62 -1.09
N GLU A 40 13.01 4.70 -1.80
CA GLU A 40 12.83 6.05 -1.29
C GLU A 40 11.67 6.76 -1.97
N TYR A 41 10.89 7.50 -1.17
CA TYR A 41 9.81 8.34 -1.65
C TYR A 41 10.16 9.80 -1.50
N ILE A 42 9.82 10.59 -2.53
CA ILE A 42 10.00 12.04 -2.55
C ILE A 42 8.62 12.70 -2.60
N ILE A 43 8.43 13.76 -1.80
CA ILE A 43 7.18 14.51 -1.76
C ILE A 43 6.81 15.03 -3.15
N ARG A 44 5.51 14.95 -3.48
CA ARG A 44 4.89 15.39 -4.73
C ARG A 44 5.25 14.57 -5.96
N GLN A 45 5.94 13.46 -5.80
CA GLN A 45 6.29 12.59 -6.92
C GLN A 45 5.29 11.46 -7.10
N LEU A 46 4.97 11.15 -8.36
CA LEU A 46 4.20 9.98 -8.77
C LEU A 46 5.13 8.82 -9.02
N TYR A 47 4.79 7.66 -8.48
CA TYR A 47 5.49 6.40 -8.71
C TYR A 47 4.59 5.44 -9.44
N THR A 48 5.13 4.78 -10.45
CA THR A 48 4.43 3.81 -11.28
C THR A 48 5.17 2.49 -11.27
N ASN A 49 4.43 1.41 -11.12
CA ASN A 49 4.93 0.06 -11.21
C ASN A 49 4.42 -0.58 -12.50
N ASN A 50 5.33 -1.15 -13.28
CA ASN A 50 5.02 -1.80 -14.56
C ASN A 50 4.76 -3.30 -14.42
N CYS A 51 4.60 -3.83 -13.20
CA CYS A 51 4.28 -5.23 -12.98
C CYS A 51 2.88 -5.56 -13.53
N ASP A 52 2.78 -6.71 -14.19
CA ASP A 52 1.49 -7.29 -14.51
C ASP A 52 0.78 -7.68 -13.22
N THR A 53 -0.50 -7.31 -13.08
CA THR A 53 -1.30 -7.63 -11.90
C THR A 53 -1.46 -9.14 -11.68
N GLU A 54 -1.41 -9.94 -12.72
CA GLU A 54 -1.46 -11.40 -12.63
C GLU A 54 -0.19 -11.98 -12.01
N ASP A 55 0.96 -11.36 -12.24
CA ASP A 55 2.26 -11.83 -11.74
C ASP A 55 2.51 -11.49 -10.27
N VAL A 56 1.78 -10.54 -9.70
CA VAL A 56 1.99 -10.09 -8.32
C VAL A 56 1.12 -10.81 -7.30
N VAL A 57 0.15 -11.61 -7.76
CA VAL A 57 -0.80 -12.31 -6.89
C VAL A 57 -0.53 -13.80 -6.92
N PHE A 58 -0.53 -14.44 -5.76
CA PHE A 58 -0.52 -15.90 -5.69
C PHE A 58 -1.36 -16.41 -4.52
N HIS A 59 -1.92 -17.59 -4.72
CA HIS A 59 -2.75 -18.28 -3.74
C HIS A 59 -1.89 -18.89 -2.63
N ILE A 60 -2.26 -18.64 -1.37
CA ILE A 60 -1.56 -19.18 -0.20
C ILE A 60 -2.40 -20.14 0.63
N HIS A 61 -3.72 -19.95 0.62
CA HIS A 61 -4.62 -20.76 1.43
C HIS A 61 -6.01 -20.78 0.81
N TYR A 62 -6.65 -21.95 0.87
CA TYR A 62 -8.04 -22.11 0.48
C TYR A 62 -8.83 -22.64 1.67
N ASN A 63 -9.83 -21.89 2.10
CA ASN A 63 -10.73 -22.32 3.16
C ASN A 63 -11.93 -23.04 2.53
N ARG A 64 -11.91 -24.37 2.61
CA ARG A 64 -12.94 -25.18 2.01
C ARG A 64 -14.31 -25.06 2.69
N TYR A 65 -14.38 -24.58 3.93
CA TYR A 65 -15.64 -24.40 4.65
C TYR A 65 -16.36 -23.11 4.22
N LEU A 66 -15.61 -22.08 3.90
CA LEU A 66 -16.14 -20.79 3.46
C LEU A 66 -16.16 -20.66 1.94
N GLY A 67 -15.53 -21.58 1.21
CA GLY A 67 -15.41 -21.50 -0.24
C GLY A 67 -14.51 -20.34 -0.71
N GLU A 68 -13.70 -19.78 0.17
CA GLU A 68 -12.86 -18.61 -0.10
C GLU A 68 -11.40 -18.98 -0.18
N GLY A 69 -10.69 -18.36 -1.14
CA GLY A 69 -9.25 -18.38 -1.21
C GLY A 69 -8.64 -17.15 -0.52
N LEU A 70 -7.50 -17.33 0.10
CA LEU A 70 -6.66 -16.24 0.56
C LEU A 70 -5.46 -16.10 -0.38
N TYR A 71 -5.17 -14.87 -0.76
CA TYR A 71 -4.12 -14.54 -1.72
C TYR A 71 -3.16 -13.54 -1.11
N ILE A 72 -1.92 -13.60 -1.55
CA ILE A 72 -0.88 -12.63 -1.18
C ILE A 72 -0.53 -11.79 -2.40
N ILE A 73 -0.39 -10.48 -2.19
CA ILE A 73 0.27 -9.60 -3.15
C ILE A 73 1.77 -9.71 -2.94
N LYS A 74 2.49 -10.13 -3.95
CA LYS A 74 3.95 -10.16 -3.98
C LYS A 74 4.51 -8.74 -3.99
N GLU A 75 5.82 -8.62 -3.79
CA GLU A 75 6.53 -7.36 -3.96
C GLU A 75 6.30 -6.76 -5.35
N GLY A 76 6.37 -5.45 -5.43
CA GLY A 76 6.27 -4.71 -6.69
C GLY A 76 5.10 -3.76 -6.77
N MET A 77 4.06 -3.94 -5.97
CA MET A 77 2.98 -2.96 -5.84
C MET A 77 3.20 -2.05 -4.64
N PHE A 78 2.63 -0.85 -4.71
CA PHE A 78 2.72 0.12 -3.63
C PHE A 78 1.67 -0.18 -2.56
N HIS A 79 2.12 -0.47 -1.35
CA HIS A 79 1.26 -0.68 -0.20
C HIS A 79 0.91 0.65 0.46
N SER A 80 -0.36 0.80 0.86
CA SER A 80 -0.83 1.95 1.62
C SER A 80 -1.98 1.55 2.53
N PHE A 81 -2.21 2.33 3.58
CA PHE A 81 -3.31 2.14 4.51
C PHE A 81 -4.52 2.97 4.09
N ILE A 82 -5.72 2.45 4.35
CA ILE A 82 -6.97 3.11 4.02
C ILE A 82 -7.33 4.17 5.07
N ASP A 83 -7.12 3.86 6.34
CA ASP A 83 -7.63 4.64 7.47
C ASP A 83 -6.54 5.46 8.13
N TYR A 84 -6.77 6.77 8.23
CA TYR A 84 -5.85 7.69 8.89
C TYR A 84 -5.66 7.38 10.38
N LEU A 85 -6.74 7.07 11.10
CA LEU A 85 -6.67 6.85 12.56
C LEU A 85 -5.83 5.63 12.89
N PHE A 86 -6.03 4.52 12.20
CA PHE A 86 -5.22 3.31 12.39
C PHE A 86 -3.76 3.55 12.03
N SER A 87 -3.52 4.26 10.94
CA SER A 87 -2.16 4.61 10.51
C SER A 87 -1.46 5.50 11.53
N ALA A 88 -2.16 6.47 12.09
CA ALA A 88 -1.62 7.36 13.13
C ALA A 88 -1.32 6.61 14.43
N MET A 89 -2.17 5.66 14.81
CA MET A 89 -1.92 4.79 15.97
C MET A 89 -0.67 3.92 15.75
N LEU A 90 -0.51 3.39 14.56
CA LEU A 90 0.66 2.58 14.21
C LEU A 90 1.94 3.42 14.24
N LYS A 91 1.89 4.65 13.78
CA LYS A 91 3.01 5.61 13.85
C LYS A 91 3.52 5.79 15.27
N ASN A 92 2.62 5.87 16.27
CA ASN A 92 2.99 6.08 17.67
C ASN A 92 3.85 4.94 18.24
N SER A 93 3.79 3.76 17.65
CA SER A 93 4.61 2.61 18.03
C SER A 93 6.04 2.64 17.45
N PHE A 94 6.33 3.57 16.54
CA PHE A 94 7.59 3.66 15.80
C PHE A 94 8.09 5.12 15.78
N PRO A 95 8.92 5.54 16.74
CA PRO A 95 9.29 6.96 16.92
C PRO A 95 10.08 7.56 15.74
N ASN A 96 10.78 6.74 14.94
CA ASN A 96 11.54 7.21 13.78
C ASN A 96 10.70 7.26 12.49
N TYR A 97 9.43 6.88 12.57
CA TYR A 97 8.55 6.84 11.42
C TYR A 97 7.63 8.04 11.40
N THR A 98 7.19 8.38 10.23
CA THR A 98 6.18 9.41 9.99
C THR A 98 5.13 8.91 9.02
N LEU A 99 4.05 9.64 8.93
CA LEU A 99 2.92 9.31 8.07
C LEU A 99 2.88 10.25 6.88
N LEU A 100 2.78 9.69 5.68
CA LEU A 100 2.58 10.43 4.44
C LEU A 100 1.13 10.30 4.00
N LYS A 101 0.54 11.41 3.61
CA LYS A 101 -0.71 11.43 2.85
C LYS A 101 -0.39 11.23 1.39
N CYS A 102 -1.06 10.26 0.78
CA CYS A 102 -0.82 9.85 -0.59
C CYS A 102 -2.13 9.75 -1.36
N VAL A 103 -2.03 9.59 -2.65
CA VAL A 103 -3.19 9.34 -3.51
C VAL A 103 -2.89 8.22 -4.49
N ILE A 104 -3.86 7.31 -4.65
CA ILE A 104 -3.88 6.37 -5.76
C ILE A 104 -4.61 7.12 -6.88
N PRO A 105 -3.92 7.46 -8.00
CA PRO A 105 -4.54 8.29 -9.02
C PRO A 105 -5.62 7.56 -9.79
N LYS A 106 -6.58 8.30 -10.30
CA LYS A 106 -7.59 7.78 -11.22
C LYS A 106 -6.93 7.02 -12.35
N GLY A 107 -7.46 5.83 -12.66
CA GLY A 107 -6.94 4.95 -13.72
C GLY A 107 -5.93 3.93 -13.24
N ALA A 108 -5.40 4.05 -12.03
CA ALA A 108 -4.48 3.06 -11.46
C ALA A 108 -5.23 1.78 -11.09
N TYR A 109 -4.52 0.65 -11.18
CA TYR A 109 -5.02 -0.62 -10.66
C TYR A 109 -4.72 -0.73 -9.18
N TYR A 110 -5.66 -1.31 -8.43
CA TYR A 110 -5.44 -1.56 -7.00
C TYR A 110 -6.19 -2.78 -6.51
N PHE A 111 -5.62 -3.39 -5.47
CA PHE A 111 -6.27 -4.42 -4.67
C PHE A 111 -6.58 -3.84 -3.30
N LYS A 112 -7.71 -4.22 -2.74
CA LYS A 112 -8.09 -3.90 -1.37
C LYS A 112 -7.98 -5.15 -0.52
N GLY A 113 -7.31 -5.04 0.62
CA GLY A 113 -7.10 -6.17 1.51
C GLY A 113 -6.73 -5.73 2.91
N THR A 114 -6.00 -6.60 3.62
CA THR A 114 -5.55 -6.32 4.97
C THR A 114 -4.06 -6.60 5.13
N PHE A 115 -3.41 -5.74 5.89
CA PHE A 115 -2.08 -5.99 6.43
C PHE A 115 -2.23 -6.24 7.94
N GLY A 116 -2.04 -7.49 8.35
CA GLY A 116 -2.49 -7.90 9.68
C GLY A 116 -4.01 -7.71 9.80
N THR A 117 -4.45 -6.83 10.68
CA THR A 117 -5.86 -6.45 10.84
C THR A 117 -6.20 -5.10 10.20
N LEU A 118 -5.22 -4.42 9.59
CA LEU A 118 -5.39 -3.07 9.08
C LEU A 118 -5.86 -3.08 7.62
N PRO A 119 -7.00 -2.46 7.30
CA PRO A 119 -7.44 -2.28 5.92
C PRO A 119 -6.38 -1.53 5.09
N SER A 120 -6.08 -2.06 3.93
CA SER A 120 -4.95 -1.59 3.12
C SER A 120 -5.23 -1.71 1.63
N TYR A 121 -4.42 -0.98 0.85
CA TYR A 121 -4.37 -1.09 -0.61
C TYR A 121 -3.01 -1.59 -1.07
N ALA A 122 -3.00 -2.28 -2.19
CA ALA A 122 -1.81 -2.45 -3.02
C ALA A 122 -2.15 -1.88 -4.40
N SER A 123 -1.36 -0.94 -4.88
CA SER A 123 -1.66 -0.21 -6.12
C SER A 123 -0.51 -0.18 -7.10
N SER A 124 -0.85 -0.05 -8.38
CA SER A 124 0.14 0.08 -9.46
C SER A 124 0.78 1.45 -9.52
N GLN A 125 0.12 2.47 -8.97
CA GLN A 125 0.62 3.84 -8.90
C GLN A 125 0.32 4.44 -7.53
N ILE A 126 1.19 5.33 -7.08
CA ILE A 126 0.97 6.13 -5.89
C ILE A 126 1.66 7.48 -6.05
N LYS A 127 0.97 8.54 -5.67
CA LYS A 127 1.53 9.89 -5.62
C LYS A 127 1.66 10.32 -4.17
N ILE A 128 2.83 10.78 -3.79
CA ILE A 128 3.10 11.28 -2.45
C ILE A 128 2.69 12.75 -2.40
N LEU A 129 1.79 13.11 -1.50
CA LEU A 129 1.29 14.48 -1.39
C LEU A 129 2.05 15.28 -0.34
N GLU A 130 2.03 14.83 0.90
CA GLU A 130 2.61 15.60 2.03
C GLU A 130 2.87 14.71 3.24
N GLU A 131 3.77 15.16 4.10
CA GLU A 131 3.91 14.61 5.46
C GLU A 131 2.82 15.19 6.35
N ILE A 132 2.21 14.32 7.13
CA ILE A 132 1.16 14.72 8.08
C ILE A 132 1.72 14.87 9.48
#